data_3fe4c5819bbe918d8cd0729655ca2a21
#
_entry.id   3fe4c5819bbe918d8cd0729655ca2a21
#
_cell.length_a   1.000
_cell.length_b   1.000
_cell.length_c   1.000
_cell.angle_alpha   90.00
_cell.angle_beta   90.00
_cell.angle_gamma   90.00
#
_symmetry.space_group_name_H-M   'P 1'
#
loop_
_entity.id
_entity.type
_entity.pdbx_description
1 polymer ?
#
loop_
_entity_poly.entity_id
_entity_poly.type
_entity_poly.pdbx_seq_one_letter_code
_entity_poly.pdbx_strand_id
1 'polypeptide(L)'
;MIKLSLVAAVAVAGLTTSATAGSLENAIKDTTISGKAMIGYNYKKVGAANATNQTEYDLDITMTTKVNDTISFTTGVEADHEIAIEGGANSTDIEKGVGIGLTKAYFTAKTSVATVMIGKQKQPTPFYDDERGDGIVALIPAGPVTLAAGHFTGMNDNINGYDGVIDAANPTGLQLKNSSQDISALAVIGSAGPVNGSLWYADLGSDLATAYSLNLNGTVGPVKVDLTHSSAELGAAGSEDETLTKLIVSGKVANVNLVAGYGVTNDTAARVHGVDLTSDEDAKTNFRLDQLVLDGLSDADALLLGASMAFGKTTVGINYLMVDVGTLDMTEVDLNVAYAMSKNFSITGLYSDTNNDGGDDSRMEIG
;
A
#
# COMPACT_ATOMS: atom_id res chain seq x y z
N MET A 1 -7.80 19.78 -18.80
CA MET A 1 -8.01 18.82 -19.91
C MET A 1 -6.99 18.88 -21.04
N ILE A 2 -6.39 20.02 -21.41
CA ILE A 2 -5.50 20.12 -22.60
C ILE A 2 -4.06 19.58 -22.36
N LYS A 3 -3.60 19.48 -21.13
CA LYS A 3 -2.20 19.07 -20.84
C LYS A 3 -1.99 17.55 -20.75
N LEU A 4 -3.01 16.78 -20.42
CA LEU A 4 -2.94 15.30 -20.42
C LEU A 4 -2.92 14.69 -21.82
N SER A 5 -3.59 15.33 -22.79
CA SER A 5 -3.58 14.87 -24.18
C SER A 5 -2.21 14.95 -24.85
N LEU A 6 -1.31 15.83 -24.41
CA LEU A 6 0.03 15.95 -24.97
C LEU A 6 0.95 14.81 -24.50
N VAL A 7 0.82 14.37 -23.26
CA VAL A 7 1.61 13.24 -22.72
C VAL A 7 1.14 11.93 -23.35
N ALA A 8 -0.17 11.76 -23.51
CA ALA A 8 -0.74 10.60 -24.21
C ALA A 8 -0.34 10.58 -25.70
N ALA A 9 -0.31 11.73 -26.37
CA ALA A 9 0.13 11.82 -27.76
C ALA A 9 1.61 11.45 -27.97
N VAL A 10 2.49 11.81 -27.04
CA VAL A 10 3.91 11.44 -27.09
C VAL A 10 4.08 9.94 -26.84
N ALA A 11 3.31 9.36 -25.92
CA ALA A 11 3.34 7.92 -25.65
C ALA A 11 2.85 7.10 -26.86
N VAL A 12 1.74 7.53 -27.50
CA VAL A 12 1.20 6.85 -28.68
C VAL A 12 2.13 6.97 -29.88
N ALA A 13 2.78 8.10 -30.09
CA ALA A 13 3.75 8.28 -31.18
C ALA A 13 5.00 7.38 -31.00
N GLY A 14 5.39 7.08 -29.76
CA GLY A 14 6.51 6.15 -29.48
C GLY A 14 6.15 4.67 -29.65
N LEU A 15 4.87 4.31 -29.56
CA LEU A 15 4.39 2.92 -29.61
C LEU A 15 3.98 2.48 -31.03
N THR A 16 3.91 3.38 -32.01
CA THR A 16 3.51 3.06 -33.40
C THR A 16 4.60 2.43 -34.24
N THR A 17 5.83 2.26 -33.73
CA THR A 17 6.83 1.45 -34.40
C THR A 17 6.46 -0.02 -34.21
N SER A 18 6.12 -0.72 -35.28
CA SER A 18 5.91 -2.17 -35.29
C SER A 18 7.12 -2.88 -34.66
N ALA A 19 6.99 -3.27 -33.42
CA ALA A 19 7.96 -4.13 -32.77
C ALA A 19 7.87 -5.50 -33.45
N THR A 20 8.79 -5.79 -34.36
CA THR A 20 9.03 -7.16 -34.83
C THR A 20 9.54 -7.92 -33.60
N ALA A 21 8.70 -8.77 -33.03
CA ALA A 21 9.12 -9.67 -31.96
C ALA A 21 10.35 -10.45 -32.46
N GLY A 22 11.44 -10.39 -31.71
CA GLY A 22 12.60 -11.24 -31.95
C GLY A 22 12.22 -12.72 -31.92
N SER A 23 13.14 -13.60 -32.23
CA SER A 23 12.89 -15.04 -32.10
C SER A 23 12.49 -15.38 -30.66
N LEU A 24 11.66 -16.41 -30.47
CA LEU A 24 11.25 -16.89 -29.13
C LEU A 24 12.47 -17.13 -28.22
N GLU A 25 13.59 -17.58 -28.78
CA GLU A 25 14.84 -17.78 -28.03
C GLU A 25 15.38 -16.45 -27.46
N ASN A 26 15.36 -15.37 -28.24
CA ASN A 26 15.78 -14.05 -27.78
C ASN A 26 14.81 -13.50 -26.74
N ALA A 27 13.50 -13.67 -26.93
CA ALA A 27 12.50 -13.27 -25.96
C ALA A 27 12.69 -13.97 -24.60
N ILE A 28 13.03 -15.27 -24.61
CA ILE A 28 13.32 -16.02 -23.38
C ILE A 28 14.60 -15.50 -22.71
N LYS A 29 15.66 -15.26 -23.48
CA LYS A 29 16.93 -14.72 -22.94
C LYS A 29 16.79 -13.31 -22.37
N ASP A 30 15.91 -12.50 -22.94
CA ASP A 30 15.66 -11.12 -22.55
C ASP A 30 14.54 -11.00 -21.48
N THR A 31 14.07 -12.13 -20.94
CA THR A 31 13.05 -12.16 -19.90
C THR A 31 13.68 -12.34 -18.53
N THR A 32 13.37 -11.41 -17.64
CA THR A 32 13.65 -11.51 -16.20
C THR A 32 12.40 -12.04 -15.50
N ILE A 33 12.58 -13.06 -14.67
CA ILE A 33 11.50 -13.62 -13.85
C ILE A 33 11.85 -13.37 -12.39
N SER A 34 10.90 -12.83 -11.65
CA SER A 34 10.97 -12.66 -10.21
C SER A 34 9.65 -13.13 -9.58
N GLY A 35 9.67 -13.45 -8.32
CA GLY A 35 8.45 -13.85 -7.63
C GLY A 35 8.66 -14.07 -6.14
N LYS A 36 7.56 -14.23 -5.46
CA LYS A 36 7.44 -14.55 -4.03
C LYS A 36 6.48 -15.73 -3.92
N ALA A 37 6.76 -16.63 -3.02
CA ALA A 37 5.80 -17.63 -2.57
C ALA A 37 5.79 -17.62 -1.05
N MET A 38 4.61 -17.59 -0.47
CA MET A 38 4.39 -17.61 0.96
C MET A 38 3.37 -18.68 1.31
N ILE A 39 3.54 -19.28 2.45
CA ILE A 39 2.54 -20.12 3.12
C ILE A 39 2.46 -19.59 4.52
N GLY A 40 1.28 -19.13 4.92
CA GLY A 40 1.02 -18.54 6.21
C GLY A 40 0.00 -19.36 7.00
N TYR A 41 0.08 -19.28 8.31
CA TYR A 41 -0.93 -19.72 9.23
C TYR A 41 -1.30 -18.57 10.15
N ASN A 42 -2.58 -18.21 10.14
CA ASN A 42 -3.15 -17.13 10.92
C ASN A 42 -4.10 -17.69 11.97
N TYR A 43 -3.94 -17.25 13.20
CA TYR A 43 -4.88 -17.43 14.31
C TYR A 43 -5.34 -16.05 14.74
N LYS A 44 -6.65 -15.81 14.75
CA LYS A 44 -7.24 -14.55 15.20
C LYS A 44 -8.34 -14.81 16.23
N LYS A 45 -8.29 -14.11 17.35
CA LYS A 45 -9.32 -14.10 18.37
C LYS A 45 -9.77 -12.67 18.62
N VAL A 46 -11.09 -12.42 18.51
CA VAL A 46 -11.71 -11.11 18.68
C VAL A 46 -12.59 -11.16 19.92
N GLY A 47 -12.19 -10.47 20.97
CA GLY A 47 -12.90 -10.38 22.24
C GLY A 47 -13.28 -11.75 22.84
N ALA A 48 -14.56 -11.92 23.15
CA ALA A 48 -15.12 -13.16 23.66
C ALA A 48 -15.57 -14.15 22.55
N ALA A 49 -15.38 -13.81 21.27
CA ALA A 49 -15.75 -14.69 20.16
C ALA A 49 -14.85 -15.94 20.08
N ASN A 50 -15.32 -16.95 19.36
CA ASN A 50 -14.49 -18.11 19.05
C ASN A 50 -13.32 -17.67 18.14
N ALA A 51 -12.15 -18.22 18.41
CA ALA A 51 -10.99 -18.00 17.57
C ALA A 51 -11.22 -18.57 16.15
N THR A 52 -10.67 -17.88 15.17
CA THR A 52 -10.60 -18.35 13.78
C THR A 52 -9.20 -18.76 13.43
N ASN A 53 -9.06 -19.83 12.65
CA ASN A 53 -7.79 -20.28 12.12
C ASN A 53 -7.85 -20.25 10.60
N GLN A 54 -6.78 -19.82 9.98
CA GLN A 54 -6.71 -19.64 8.54
C GLN A 54 -5.34 -20.06 8.03
N THR A 55 -5.30 -20.73 6.89
CA THR A 55 -4.07 -20.97 6.15
C THR A 55 -4.09 -20.12 4.90
N GLU A 56 -3.02 -19.43 4.65
CA GLU A 56 -2.85 -18.51 3.52
C GLU A 56 -1.78 -19.07 2.57
N TYR A 57 -2.04 -18.92 1.29
CA TYR A 57 -1.09 -19.22 0.22
C TYR A 57 -1.02 -18.01 -0.70
N ASP A 58 0.17 -17.45 -0.85
CA ASP A 58 0.42 -16.34 -1.76
C ASP A 58 1.54 -16.74 -2.73
N LEU A 59 1.29 -16.58 -4.02
CA LEU A 59 2.26 -16.77 -5.09
C LEU A 59 2.17 -15.62 -6.06
N ASP A 60 3.16 -14.73 -6.05
CA ASP A 60 3.33 -13.66 -7.05
C ASP A 60 4.47 -14.05 -8.00
N ILE A 61 4.21 -14.03 -9.30
CA ILE A 61 5.22 -14.21 -10.35
C ILE A 61 5.14 -13.03 -11.30
N THR A 62 6.23 -12.30 -11.42
CA THR A 62 6.37 -11.18 -12.36
C THR A 62 7.42 -11.51 -13.40
N MET A 63 7.08 -11.33 -14.68
CA MET A 63 7.96 -11.50 -15.83
C MET A 63 8.09 -10.17 -16.56
N THR A 64 9.33 -9.75 -16.85
CA THR A 64 9.61 -8.58 -17.67
C THR A 64 10.45 -8.99 -18.86
N THR A 65 9.91 -8.81 -20.05
CA THR A 65 10.55 -9.14 -21.32
C THR A 65 10.95 -7.85 -22.04
N LYS A 66 12.20 -7.76 -22.44
CA LYS A 66 12.72 -6.67 -23.26
C LYS A 66 12.25 -6.86 -24.70
N VAL A 67 11.47 -5.92 -25.22
CA VAL A 67 10.98 -5.93 -26.61
C VAL A 67 12.05 -5.34 -27.54
N ASN A 68 12.68 -4.24 -27.10
CA ASN A 68 13.83 -3.59 -27.74
C ASN A 68 14.56 -2.72 -26.71
N ASP A 69 15.52 -1.90 -27.13
CA ASP A 69 16.32 -1.07 -26.21
C ASP A 69 15.52 -0.02 -25.47
N THR A 70 14.34 0.32 -25.94
CA THR A 70 13.47 1.37 -25.37
C THR A 70 12.23 0.79 -24.71
N ILE A 71 11.74 -0.36 -25.20
CA ILE A 71 10.43 -0.91 -24.81
C ILE A 71 10.62 -2.25 -24.10
N SER A 72 9.95 -2.42 -22.97
CA SER A 72 9.75 -3.70 -22.29
C SER A 72 8.27 -3.94 -22.03
N PHE A 73 7.91 -5.22 -21.88
CA PHE A 73 6.58 -5.65 -21.45
C PHE A 73 6.69 -6.39 -20.12
N THR A 74 5.86 -6.01 -19.17
CA THR A 74 5.78 -6.67 -17.87
C THR A 74 4.42 -7.34 -17.73
N THR A 75 4.43 -8.60 -17.33
CA THR A 75 3.24 -9.34 -16.93
C THR A 75 3.44 -9.93 -15.54
N GLY A 76 2.38 -9.96 -14.74
CA GLY A 76 2.37 -10.57 -13.40
C GLY A 76 1.13 -11.40 -13.22
N VAL A 77 1.30 -12.52 -12.54
CA VAL A 77 0.21 -13.38 -12.11
C VAL A 77 0.35 -13.59 -10.62
N GLU A 78 -0.77 -13.61 -9.95
CA GLU A 78 -0.89 -13.83 -8.50
C GLU A 78 -1.91 -14.94 -8.26
N ALA A 79 -1.58 -15.80 -7.35
CA ALA A 79 -2.49 -16.78 -6.80
C ALA A 79 -2.50 -16.55 -5.29
N ASP A 80 -3.59 -16.02 -4.81
CA ASP A 80 -3.84 -15.80 -3.39
C ASP A 80 -5.02 -16.66 -2.96
N HIS A 81 -4.91 -17.29 -1.82
CA HIS A 81 -5.96 -18.14 -1.28
C HIS A 81 -5.90 -18.27 0.22
N GLU A 82 -6.96 -17.88 0.87
CA GLU A 82 -7.17 -18.05 2.30
C GLU A 82 -8.14 -19.23 2.54
N ILE A 83 -7.71 -20.20 3.36
CA ILE A 83 -8.54 -21.32 3.77
C ILE A 83 -8.84 -21.21 5.26
N ALA A 84 -10.07 -20.84 5.62
CA ALA A 84 -10.52 -20.88 7.01
C ALA A 84 -10.63 -22.34 7.49
N ILE A 85 -9.88 -22.70 8.54
CA ILE A 85 -9.82 -24.08 9.04
C ILE A 85 -10.85 -24.33 10.13
N GLU A 86 -11.25 -23.32 10.91
CA GLU A 86 -12.28 -23.47 11.96
C GLU A 86 -12.98 -22.14 12.29
N GLY A 87 -14.23 -22.26 12.81
CA GLY A 87 -14.90 -21.16 13.52
C GLY A 87 -16.29 -20.79 13.05
N GLY A 88 -16.78 -21.29 11.97
CA GLY A 88 -18.14 -20.98 11.51
C GLY A 88 -18.76 -22.12 10.71
N ALA A 89 -20.06 -22.27 10.83
CA ALA A 89 -20.86 -23.37 10.30
C ALA A 89 -20.89 -23.55 8.76
N ASN A 90 -19.94 -23.01 8.02
CA ASN A 90 -19.88 -23.15 6.56
C ASN A 90 -18.43 -23.20 6.04
N SER A 91 -17.69 -24.23 6.41
CA SER A 91 -16.40 -24.56 5.77
C SER A 91 -16.58 -25.15 4.35
N THR A 92 -17.43 -24.54 3.53
CA THR A 92 -17.62 -24.93 2.12
C THR A 92 -16.53 -24.40 1.19
N ASP A 93 -15.59 -23.61 1.70
CA ASP A 93 -14.55 -22.97 0.89
C ASP A 93 -13.32 -23.85 0.64
N ILE A 94 -13.19 -24.99 1.30
CA ILE A 94 -12.10 -25.96 1.07
C ILE A 94 -12.07 -26.49 -0.37
N GLU A 95 -13.18 -26.41 -1.11
CA GLU A 95 -13.29 -26.89 -2.49
C GLU A 95 -13.12 -25.81 -3.56
N LYS A 96 -13.03 -24.54 -3.19
CA LYS A 96 -12.71 -23.48 -4.16
C LYS A 96 -11.21 -23.53 -4.47
N GLY A 97 -10.90 -23.92 -5.68
CA GLY A 97 -9.51 -23.92 -6.15
C GLY A 97 -8.89 -22.52 -6.05
N VAL A 98 -7.58 -22.47 -5.91
CA VAL A 98 -6.79 -21.24 -5.92
C VAL A 98 -7.09 -20.44 -7.18
N GLY A 99 -7.61 -19.21 -7.03
CA GLY A 99 -7.79 -18.29 -8.15
C GLY A 99 -6.42 -17.82 -8.65
N ILE A 100 -6.21 -17.80 -9.95
CA ILE A 100 -5.02 -17.18 -10.55
C ILE A 100 -5.48 -15.92 -11.28
N GLY A 101 -5.00 -14.76 -10.82
CA GLY A 101 -5.31 -13.46 -11.37
C GLY A 101 -4.16 -12.88 -12.20
N LEU A 102 -4.49 -12.14 -13.28
CA LEU A 102 -3.54 -11.31 -13.99
C LEU A 102 -3.42 -9.97 -13.26
N THR A 103 -2.32 -9.76 -12.57
CA THR A 103 -2.12 -8.58 -11.72
C THR A 103 -1.35 -7.45 -12.40
N LYS A 104 -0.54 -7.79 -13.41
CA LYS A 104 0.25 -6.82 -14.16
C LYS A 104 0.23 -7.19 -15.64
N ALA A 105 -0.02 -6.21 -16.51
CA ALA A 105 0.07 -6.37 -17.96
C ALA A 105 0.28 -4.99 -18.59
N TYR A 106 1.54 -4.51 -18.66
CA TYR A 106 1.83 -3.17 -19.15
C TYR A 106 3.12 -3.09 -19.96
N PHE A 107 3.14 -2.14 -20.87
CA PHE A 107 4.35 -1.74 -21.58
C PHE A 107 5.04 -0.60 -20.85
N THR A 108 6.36 -0.65 -20.82
CA THR A 108 7.22 0.47 -20.39
C THR A 108 8.02 0.95 -21.57
N ALA A 109 7.90 2.24 -21.90
CA ALA A 109 8.75 2.93 -22.85
C ALA A 109 9.71 3.85 -22.09
N LYS A 110 11.01 3.60 -22.18
CA LYS A 110 12.05 4.40 -21.53
C LYS A 110 12.86 5.16 -22.58
N THR A 111 12.75 6.48 -22.55
CA THR A 111 13.48 7.40 -23.41
C THR A 111 14.46 8.24 -22.58
N SER A 112 15.24 9.10 -23.25
CA SER A 112 16.11 10.07 -22.56
C SER A 112 15.38 11.16 -21.79
N VAL A 113 14.10 11.38 -22.09
CA VAL A 113 13.29 12.49 -21.52
C VAL A 113 12.19 12.03 -20.61
N ALA A 114 11.73 10.78 -20.75
CA ALA A 114 10.63 10.25 -19.94
C ALA A 114 10.64 8.73 -19.88
N THR A 115 10.05 8.18 -18.80
CA THR A 115 9.62 6.79 -18.74
C THR A 115 8.08 6.80 -18.72
N VAL A 116 7.46 6.05 -19.63
CA VAL A 116 6.00 5.94 -19.73
C VAL A 116 5.60 4.49 -19.59
N MET A 117 4.63 4.20 -18.75
CA MET A 117 4.05 2.88 -18.53
C MET A 117 2.57 2.91 -18.90
N ILE A 118 2.08 1.91 -19.64
CA ILE A 118 0.70 1.84 -20.13
C ILE A 118 0.18 0.42 -19.98
N GLY A 119 -0.96 0.26 -19.33
CA GLY A 119 -1.65 -1.01 -19.11
C GLY A 119 -1.99 -1.22 -17.65
N LYS A 120 -2.29 -2.48 -17.29
CA LYS A 120 -2.60 -2.89 -15.92
C LYS A 120 -1.34 -2.88 -15.06
N GLN A 121 -1.31 -2.03 -14.05
CA GLN A 121 -0.14 -1.84 -13.19
C GLN A 121 -0.54 -1.34 -11.80
N LYS A 122 0.37 -1.51 -10.83
CA LYS A 122 0.22 -0.90 -9.51
C LYS A 122 0.17 0.61 -9.63
N GLN A 123 -0.71 1.24 -8.88
CA GLN A 123 -0.80 2.70 -8.77
C GLN A 123 0.36 3.21 -7.90
N PRO A 124 1.25 4.05 -8.43
CA PRO A 124 2.45 4.49 -7.70
C PRO A 124 2.18 5.66 -6.75
N THR A 125 0.98 5.75 -6.16
CA THR A 125 0.62 6.82 -5.23
C THR A 125 0.89 6.40 -3.78
N PRO A 126 1.03 7.32 -2.83
CA PRO A 126 1.16 7.00 -1.42
C PRO A 126 -0.18 6.67 -0.75
N PHE A 127 -1.31 6.90 -1.43
CA PHE A 127 -2.66 6.75 -0.91
C PHE A 127 -3.18 5.32 -0.98
N TYR A 128 -2.50 4.46 -1.74
CA TYR A 128 -2.83 3.05 -1.92
C TYR A 128 -1.57 2.22 -1.73
N ASP A 129 -1.69 1.02 -1.17
CA ASP A 129 -0.54 0.13 -1.08
C ASP A 129 -0.37 -0.70 -2.37
N ASP A 130 -1.21 -1.65 -2.63
CA ASP A 130 -1.03 -2.60 -3.74
C ASP A 130 -2.13 -2.55 -4.80
N GLU A 131 -2.96 -1.52 -4.76
CA GLU A 131 -4.04 -1.33 -5.71
C GLU A 131 -3.53 -1.21 -7.14
N ARG A 132 -4.18 -1.91 -8.04
CA ARG A 132 -3.83 -2.00 -9.45
C ARG A 132 -4.94 -1.43 -10.29
N GLY A 133 -4.57 -0.79 -11.38
CA GLY A 133 -5.52 -0.21 -12.32
C GLY A 133 -5.02 -0.25 -13.75
N ASP A 134 -5.95 -0.11 -14.69
CA ASP A 134 -5.65 0.07 -16.11
C ASP A 134 -5.42 1.56 -16.39
N GLY A 135 -4.22 1.92 -16.78
CA GLY A 135 -3.89 3.33 -16.92
C GLY A 135 -2.56 3.62 -17.58
N ILE A 136 -2.18 4.88 -17.46
CA ILE A 136 -0.91 5.42 -17.94
C ILE A 136 -0.19 6.15 -16.81
N VAL A 137 1.11 5.92 -16.70
CA VAL A 137 2.00 6.65 -15.80
C VAL A 137 3.17 7.21 -16.60
N ALA A 138 3.51 8.47 -16.37
CA ALA A 138 4.68 9.13 -16.95
C ALA A 138 5.59 9.66 -15.82
N LEU A 139 6.88 9.38 -15.94
CA LEU A 139 7.94 9.89 -15.07
C LEU A 139 8.89 10.72 -15.91
N ILE A 140 9.07 12.00 -15.58
CA ILE A 140 9.83 12.99 -16.35
C ILE A 140 10.94 13.55 -15.44
N PRO A 141 12.20 13.14 -15.64
CA PRO A 141 13.32 13.76 -14.96
C PRO A 141 13.44 15.26 -15.30
N ALA A 142 13.52 16.12 -14.27
CA ALA A 142 13.61 17.57 -14.40
C ALA A 142 14.70 18.09 -13.45
N GLY A 143 15.96 17.86 -13.79
CA GLY A 143 17.10 18.20 -12.94
C GLY A 143 17.13 17.38 -11.65
N PRO A 144 17.09 18.01 -10.47
CA PRO A 144 17.13 17.30 -9.18
C PRO A 144 15.80 16.64 -8.80
N VAL A 145 14.74 16.83 -9.57
CA VAL A 145 13.42 16.29 -9.30
C VAL A 145 12.91 15.44 -10.46
N THR A 146 11.98 14.56 -10.16
CA THR A 146 11.16 13.83 -11.14
C THR A 146 9.73 14.32 -11.01
N LEU A 147 9.14 14.72 -12.11
CA LEU A 147 7.71 14.97 -12.22
C LEU A 147 7.03 13.65 -12.57
N ALA A 148 5.99 13.29 -11.83
CA ALA A 148 5.17 12.13 -12.12
C ALA A 148 3.74 12.56 -12.45
N ALA A 149 3.12 11.88 -13.41
CA ALA A 149 1.71 12.02 -13.74
C ALA A 149 1.14 10.65 -14.04
N GLY A 150 -0.05 10.36 -13.51
CA GLY A 150 -0.77 9.11 -13.74
C GLY A 150 -2.26 9.37 -13.98
N HIS A 151 -2.86 8.48 -14.78
CA HIS A 151 -4.29 8.43 -14.99
C HIS A 151 -4.70 6.98 -15.16
N PHE A 152 -5.68 6.54 -14.35
CA PHE A 152 -6.22 5.19 -14.33
C PHE A 152 -7.71 5.25 -14.57
N THR A 153 -8.22 4.38 -15.43
CA THR A 153 -9.65 4.33 -15.84
C THR A 153 -10.43 3.23 -15.12
N GLY A 154 -9.91 2.71 -14.05
CA GLY A 154 -10.55 1.69 -13.22
C GLY A 154 -9.55 1.06 -12.28
N MET A 155 -10.05 0.59 -11.16
CA MET A 155 -9.33 -0.23 -10.20
C MET A 155 -9.78 -1.67 -10.40
N ASN A 156 -8.82 -2.59 -10.53
CA ASN A 156 -9.11 -3.97 -10.88
C ASN A 156 -9.23 -4.90 -9.67
N ASP A 157 -8.85 -4.43 -8.51
CA ASP A 157 -9.11 -5.14 -7.29
C ASP A 157 -10.44 -4.65 -6.74
N ASN A 158 -11.31 -5.58 -6.37
CA ASN A 158 -12.50 -5.24 -5.63
C ASN A 158 -12.00 -4.61 -4.33
N ILE A 159 -12.19 -3.30 -4.23
CA ILE A 159 -12.18 -2.66 -2.94
C ILE A 159 -13.35 -3.29 -2.22
N ASN A 160 -13.09 -4.37 -1.50
CA ASN A 160 -14.11 -5.20 -0.89
C ASN A 160 -14.97 -4.34 0.03
N GLY A 161 -16.18 -4.01 -0.44
CA GLY A 161 -17.22 -3.42 0.36
C GLY A 161 -17.33 -1.90 0.34
N TYR A 162 -16.51 -1.17 -0.40
CA TYR A 162 -16.68 0.27 -0.54
C TYR A 162 -17.45 0.60 -1.82
N ASP A 163 -18.75 0.48 -1.71
CA ASP A 163 -19.70 1.02 -2.67
C ASP A 163 -19.93 2.50 -2.34
N GLY A 164 -19.43 3.43 -3.14
CA GLY A 164 -19.54 4.89 -2.95
C GLY A 164 -20.97 5.44 -2.99
N VAL A 165 -21.87 4.77 -2.30
CA VAL A 165 -23.22 5.26 -2.00
C VAL A 165 -23.25 5.53 -0.51
N ILE A 166 -23.55 6.78 -0.16
CA ILE A 166 -24.07 7.06 1.18
C ILE A 166 -25.36 6.23 1.29
N ASP A 167 -25.27 5.07 1.92
CA ASP A 167 -26.48 4.33 2.29
C ASP A 167 -27.24 5.19 3.29
N ALA A 168 -28.38 5.71 2.87
CA ALA A 168 -29.27 6.50 3.72
C ALA A 168 -29.71 5.71 4.98
N ALA A 169 -29.61 4.39 4.98
CA ALA A 169 -29.87 3.52 6.12
C ALA A 169 -28.65 3.31 7.04
N ASN A 170 -27.44 3.62 6.54
CA ASN A 170 -26.21 3.55 7.31
C ASN A 170 -25.32 4.79 7.01
N PRO A 171 -25.69 5.97 7.52
CA PRO A 171 -25.02 7.23 7.20
C PRO A 171 -23.59 7.33 7.77
N THR A 172 -23.05 6.24 8.26
CA THR A 172 -21.75 6.18 8.95
C THR A 172 -20.62 5.65 8.09
N GLY A 173 -20.84 5.37 6.80
CA GLY A 173 -19.78 4.92 5.89
C GLY A 173 -19.97 5.52 4.49
N LEU A 174 -18.98 6.23 3.99
CA LEU A 174 -18.82 6.46 2.57
C LEU A 174 -18.30 5.16 1.99
N GLN A 175 -19.13 4.48 1.21
CA GLN A 175 -18.70 3.30 0.49
C GLN A 175 -18.45 3.70 -0.97
N LEU A 176 -17.23 3.56 -1.44
CA LEU A 176 -16.88 3.79 -2.83
C LEU A 176 -17.52 2.72 -3.70
N LYS A 177 -18.66 3.05 -4.30
CA LYS A 177 -19.34 2.15 -5.22
C LYS A 177 -18.77 2.30 -6.62
N ASN A 178 -18.08 1.30 -7.03
CA ASN A 178 -17.67 1.02 -8.41
C ASN A 178 -16.21 1.25 -8.75
N SER A 179 -15.57 0.17 -9.09
CA SER A 179 -14.29 0.03 -9.78
C SER A 179 -14.15 0.83 -11.10
N SER A 180 -15.06 1.73 -11.43
CA SER A 180 -15.09 2.47 -12.69
C SER A 180 -14.75 3.95 -12.55
N GLN A 181 -14.21 4.38 -11.42
CA GLN A 181 -13.85 5.80 -11.28
C GLN A 181 -12.45 6.07 -11.80
N ASP A 182 -12.35 7.12 -12.62
CA ASP A 182 -11.08 7.59 -13.13
C ASP A 182 -10.27 8.26 -12.01
N ILE A 183 -9.02 7.86 -11.85
CA ILE A 183 -8.09 8.44 -10.89
C ILE A 183 -7.00 9.16 -11.65
N SER A 184 -6.72 10.40 -11.27
CA SER A 184 -5.59 11.16 -11.81
C SER A 184 -4.68 11.60 -10.69
N ALA A 185 -3.37 11.42 -10.85
CA ALA A 185 -2.40 11.84 -9.86
C ALA A 185 -1.23 12.58 -10.50
N LEU A 186 -0.68 13.55 -9.74
CA LEU A 186 0.51 14.30 -10.07
C LEU A 186 1.47 14.26 -8.89
N ALA A 187 2.78 14.23 -9.17
CA ALA A 187 3.76 14.34 -8.11
C ALA A 187 5.03 15.09 -8.54
N VAL A 188 5.69 15.65 -7.53
CA VAL A 188 7.07 16.12 -7.60
C VAL A 188 7.87 15.31 -6.57
N ILE A 189 8.88 14.60 -7.03
CA ILE A 189 9.71 13.71 -6.21
C ILE A 189 11.16 14.10 -6.40
N GLY A 190 11.93 14.27 -5.34
CA GLY A 190 13.31 14.67 -5.48
C GLY A 190 14.12 14.60 -4.21
N SER A 191 15.37 15.01 -4.31
CA SER A 191 16.32 15.03 -3.18
C SER A 191 17.12 16.33 -3.17
N ALA A 192 17.37 16.86 -1.97
CA ALA A 192 18.24 18.01 -1.75
C ALA A 192 19.19 17.68 -0.58
N GLY A 193 20.45 17.39 -0.91
CA GLY A 193 21.43 16.92 0.08
C GLY A 193 20.96 15.61 0.74
N PRO A 194 20.90 15.54 2.07
CA PRO A 194 20.48 14.34 2.79
C PRO A 194 18.95 14.18 2.87
N VAL A 195 18.17 15.13 2.35
CA VAL A 195 16.71 15.13 2.45
C VAL A 195 16.11 14.68 1.12
N ASN A 196 15.22 13.70 1.18
CA ASN A 196 14.33 13.31 0.10
C ASN A 196 12.94 13.87 0.38
N GLY A 197 12.20 14.18 -0.68
CA GLY A 197 10.85 14.68 -0.55
C GLY A 197 9.97 14.26 -1.71
N SER A 198 8.69 14.17 -1.44
CA SER A 198 7.65 14.01 -2.45
C SER A 198 6.42 14.82 -2.07
N LEU A 199 5.83 15.45 -3.07
CA LEU A 199 4.52 16.11 -2.96
C LEU A 199 3.61 15.47 -3.99
N TRP A 200 2.50 14.94 -3.53
CA TRP A 200 1.48 14.27 -4.33
C TRP A 200 0.17 15.04 -4.29
N TYR A 201 -0.52 15.01 -5.40
CA TYR A 201 -1.91 15.40 -5.55
C TYR A 201 -2.62 14.28 -6.30
N ALA A 202 -3.79 13.88 -5.84
CA ALA A 202 -4.66 12.94 -6.52
C ALA A 202 -6.08 13.49 -6.61
N ASP A 203 -6.70 13.32 -7.78
CA ASP A 203 -8.11 13.50 -8.04
C ASP A 203 -8.71 12.10 -8.23
N LEU A 204 -9.64 11.75 -7.38
CA LEU A 204 -10.17 10.39 -7.22
C LEU A 204 -11.52 10.20 -7.91
N GLY A 205 -11.89 11.18 -8.76
CA GLY A 205 -13.14 11.17 -9.51
C GLY A 205 -14.23 12.07 -8.92
N SER A 206 -15.34 12.19 -9.66
CA SER A 206 -16.24 13.32 -9.60
C SER A 206 -16.98 13.58 -8.28
N ASP A 207 -17.09 12.61 -7.41
CA ASP A 207 -17.89 12.74 -6.18
C ASP A 207 -17.09 12.41 -4.91
N LEU A 208 -15.80 12.08 -5.06
CA LEU A 208 -15.02 11.57 -3.96
C LEU A 208 -14.15 12.64 -3.34
N ALA A 209 -12.94 12.67 -3.68
CA ALA A 209 -12.04 13.53 -2.95
C ALA A 209 -10.90 13.97 -3.84
N THR A 210 -10.31 15.05 -3.47
CA THR A 210 -8.93 15.35 -3.81
C THR A 210 -8.06 15.01 -2.61
N ALA A 211 -6.92 14.40 -2.86
CA ALA A 211 -5.98 14.04 -1.81
C ALA A 211 -4.62 14.67 -2.06
N TYR A 212 -3.96 15.08 -0.97
CA TYR A 212 -2.60 15.62 -0.98
C TYR A 212 -1.75 14.82 -0.01
N SER A 213 -0.48 14.58 -0.35
CA SER A 213 0.48 14.03 0.58
C SER A 213 1.85 14.67 0.39
N LEU A 214 2.41 15.19 1.46
CA LEU A 214 3.79 15.65 1.55
C LEU A 214 4.57 14.67 2.41
N ASN A 215 5.62 14.09 1.85
CA ASN A 215 6.59 13.33 2.62
C ASN A 215 7.97 13.98 2.54
N LEU A 216 8.61 14.13 3.67
CA LEU A 216 10.01 14.57 3.81
C LEU A 216 10.75 13.55 4.67
N ASN A 217 11.80 12.97 4.13
CA ASN A 217 12.60 12.02 4.88
C ASN A 217 14.09 12.24 4.64
N GLY A 218 14.89 11.84 5.62
CA GLY A 218 16.33 12.00 5.54
C GLY A 218 17.07 11.36 6.68
N THR A 219 18.40 11.37 6.59
CA THR A 219 19.27 10.80 7.62
C THR A 219 20.20 11.90 8.17
N VAL A 220 20.18 12.09 9.48
CA VAL A 220 21.03 13.04 10.20
C VAL A 220 21.89 12.25 11.20
N GLY A 221 23.16 12.06 10.87
CA GLY A 221 24.04 11.19 11.65
C GLY A 221 23.53 9.73 11.63
N PRO A 222 23.33 9.10 12.78
CA PRO A 222 22.79 7.73 12.87
C PRO A 222 21.25 7.67 12.85
N VAL A 223 20.57 8.81 12.76
CA VAL A 223 19.13 8.91 12.93
C VAL A 223 18.46 9.17 11.58
N LYS A 224 17.48 8.35 11.23
CA LYS A 224 16.56 8.58 10.11
C LYS A 224 15.32 9.29 10.66
N VAL A 225 14.86 10.31 9.94
CA VAL A 225 13.63 11.06 10.24
C VAL A 225 12.72 10.96 9.03
N ASP A 226 11.44 10.74 9.25
CA ASP A 226 10.40 10.64 8.22
C ASP A 226 9.16 11.41 8.70
N LEU A 227 8.81 12.46 8.00
CA LEU A 227 7.63 13.29 8.24
C LEU A 227 6.68 13.13 7.06
N THR A 228 5.44 12.76 7.35
CA THR A 228 4.36 12.72 6.35
C THR A 228 3.19 13.58 6.85
N HIS A 229 2.66 14.39 5.97
CA HIS A 229 1.39 15.10 6.15
C HIS A 229 0.51 14.80 4.96
N SER A 230 -0.68 14.31 5.20
CA SER A 230 -1.65 13.96 4.18
C SER A 230 -3.00 14.58 4.50
N SER A 231 -3.73 14.96 3.45
CA SER A 231 -5.06 15.55 3.55
C SER A 231 -5.93 15.01 2.43
N ALA A 232 -7.19 14.73 2.73
CA ALA A 232 -8.21 14.37 1.78
C ALA A 232 -9.44 15.28 1.95
N GLU A 233 -9.92 15.83 0.83
CA GLU A 233 -11.15 16.60 0.75
C GLU A 233 -12.23 15.75 0.10
N LEU A 234 -13.34 15.54 0.80
CA LEU A 234 -14.48 14.79 0.28
C LEU A 234 -15.36 15.71 -0.56
N GLY A 235 -15.82 15.23 -1.71
CA GLY A 235 -16.70 15.99 -2.61
C GLY A 235 -18.12 16.26 -2.08
N ALA A 236 -18.47 15.77 -0.89
CA ALA A 236 -19.77 16.00 -0.28
C ALA A 236 -19.89 17.44 0.24
N ALA A 237 -20.99 18.12 -0.09
CA ALA A 237 -21.21 19.49 0.38
C ALA A 237 -21.25 19.57 1.92
N GLY A 238 -20.32 20.32 2.50
CA GLY A 238 -20.20 20.52 3.94
C GLY A 238 -19.27 19.51 4.63
N SER A 239 -18.56 18.66 3.90
CA SER A 239 -17.42 17.93 4.42
C SER A 239 -16.26 18.89 4.66
N GLU A 240 -15.52 18.66 5.72
CA GLU A 240 -14.25 19.33 5.98
C GLU A 240 -13.11 18.40 5.61
N ASP A 241 -11.92 18.97 5.38
CA ASP A 241 -10.73 18.18 5.02
C ASP A 241 -10.33 17.26 6.17
N GLU A 242 -10.06 16.01 5.85
CA GLU A 242 -9.43 15.06 6.77
C GLU A 242 -7.91 15.17 6.68
N THR A 243 -7.24 15.14 7.79
CA THR A 243 -5.78 15.20 7.80
C THR A 243 -5.16 14.17 8.74
N LEU A 244 -4.05 13.60 8.30
CA LEU A 244 -3.18 12.78 9.13
C LEU A 244 -1.74 13.30 9.01
N THR A 245 -1.12 13.59 10.14
CA THR A 245 0.30 13.96 10.21
C THR A 245 1.04 12.97 11.06
N LYS A 246 2.15 12.45 10.54
CA LYS A 246 3.01 11.52 11.28
C LYS A 246 4.48 11.89 11.19
N LEU A 247 5.18 11.72 12.29
CA LEU A 247 6.63 11.81 12.39
C LEU A 247 7.19 10.49 12.91
N ILE A 248 8.09 9.88 12.16
CA ILE A 248 8.79 8.66 12.57
C ILE A 248 10.28 8.95 12.65
N VAL A 249 10.88 8.58 13.77
CA VAL A 249 12.32 8.68 13.99
C VAL A 249 12.86 7.28 14.27
N SER A 250 13.90 6.90 13.56
CA SER A 250 14.53 5.59 13.76
C SER A 250 16.04 5.69 13.74
N GLY A 251 16.69 4.75 14.40
CA GLY A 251 18.13 4.72 14.44
C GLY A 251 18.64 3.45 15.07
N LYS A 252 19.98 3.33 15.11
CA LYS A 252 20.64 2.16 15.68
C LYS A 252 21.55 2.56 16.83
N VAL A 253 21.35 1.94 17.98
CA VAL A 253 22.20 2.08 19.15
C VAL A 253 22.84 0.72 19.43
N ALA A 254 24.16 0.62 19.30
CA ALA A 254 24.90 -0.63 19.29
C ALA A 254 24.33 -1.60 18.22
N ASN A 255 23.76 -2.73 18.62
CA ASN A 255 23.14 -3.71 17.73
C ASN A 255 21.59 -3.70 17.79
N VAL A 256 20.98 -2.75 18.52
CA VAL A 256 19.54 -2.60 18.63
C VAL A 256 19.08 -1.50 17.65
N ASN A 257 18.13 -1.82 16.79
CA ASN A 257 17.39 -0.82 16.03
C ASN A 257 16.25 -0.31 16.90
N LEU A 258 16.06 0.99 16.92
CA LEU A 258 15.01 1.67 17.68
C LEU A 258 14.14 2.48 16.71
N VAL A 259 12.85 2.53 16.99
CA VAL A 259 11.89 3.40 16.30
C VAL A 259 10.98 4.08 17.32
N ALA A 260 10.70 5.34 17.08
CA ALA A 260 9.66 6.09 17.77
C ALA A 260 8.86 6.87 16.72
N GLY A 261 7.55 6.93 16.88
CA GLY A 261 6.67 7.63 15.97
C GLY A 261 5.58 8.36 16.75
N TYR A 262 5.09 9.45 16.18
CA TYR A 262 3.92 10.18 16.66
C TYR A 262 3.05 10.54 15.47
N GLY A 263 1.75 10.28 15.61
CA GLY A 263 0.73 10.53 14.60
C GLY A 263 -0.44 11.31 15.18
N VAL A 264 -1.07 12.17 14.38
CA VAL A 264 -2.28 12.90 14.77
C VAL A 264 -3.22 13.01 13.59
N THR A 265 -4.52 12.97 13.88
CA THR A 265 -5.61 13.32 12.97
C THR A 265 -6.31 14.59 13.45
N ASN A 266 -7.04 15.27 12.56
CA ASN A 266 -7.85 16.42 12.96
C ASN A 266 -9.24 15.97 13.50
N ASP A 267 -10.00 16.96 14.00
CA ASP A 267 -11.31 16.76 14.64
C ASP A 267 -12.47 16.52 13.64
N THR A 268 -12.18 16.63 12.36
CA THR A 268 -13.15 16.52 11.28
C THR A 268 -13.16 15.17 10.59
N ALA A 269 -12.25 14.27 10.94
CA ALA A 269 -12.18 12.93 10.40
C ALA A 269 -13.49 12.17 10.67
N ALA A 270 -14.49 12.52 9.91
CA ALA A 270 -15.77 11.88 9.99
C ALA A 270 -15.77 10.65 9.09
N ARG A 271 -15.24 9.52 9.56
CA ARG A 271 -15.73 8.20 9.12
C ARG A 271 -15.54 7.83 7.66
N VAL A 272 -14.73 8.53 6.94
CA VAL A 272 -14.13 8.01 5.74
C VAL A 272 -12.76 7.55 6.17
N HIS A 273 -12.36 6.38 5.76
CA HIS A 273 -11.07 5.78 6.12
C HIS A 273 -9.94 6.75 5.80
N GLY A 274 -9.76 7.76 6.61
CA GLY A 274 -8.77 8.82 6.59
C GLY A 274 -8.20 9.16 5.22
N VAL A 275 -6.92 9.30 5.16
CA VAL A 275 -6.20 9.54 3.89
C VAL A 275 -5.84 8.23 3.18
N ASP A 276 -6.11 7.12 3.79
CA ASP A 276 -6.13 5.81 3.15
C ASP A 276 -7.50 5.57 2.53
N LEU A 277 -7.58 5.79 1.24
CA LEU A 277 -8.82 5.72 0.47
C LEU A 277 -9.20 4.28 0.09
N THR A 278 -8.48 3.33 0.60
CA THR A 278 -8.76 1.90 0.45
C THR A 278 -8.87 1.27 1.83
N SER A 279 -9.49 0.10 1.88
CA SER A 279 -9.37 -0.77 3.06
C SER A 279 -7.97 -1.37 3.20
N ASP A 280 -7.03 -0.95 2.34
CA ASP A 280 -5.65 -1.39 2.37
C ASP A 280 -4.90 -0.61 3.44
N GLU A 281 -4.80 -1.22 4.57
CA GLU A 281 -4.24 -0.67 5.79
C GLU A 281 -2.75 -0.33 5.67
N ASP A 282 -2.07 -0.78 4.62
CA ASP A 282 -0.63 -0.60 4.41
C ASP A 282 -0.25 0.64 3.57
N ALA A 283 -1.21 1.52 3.24
CA ALA A 283 -0.91 2.77 2.55
C ALA A 283 0.13 3.61 3.30
N LYS A 284 1.01 4.26 2.55
CA LYS A 284 2.12 5.05 3.13
C LYS A 284 1.66 6.27 3.91
N THR A 285 0.42 6.70 3.70
CA THR A 285 -0.21 7.78 4.44
C THR A 285 -0.64 7.37 5.83
N ASN A 286 -0.90 6.08 6.06
CA ASN A 286 -1.40 5.55 7.32
C ASN A 286 -0.33 5.49 8.45
N PHE A 287 -0.79 5.42 9.70
CA PHE A 287 0.04 5.24 10.89
C PHE A 287 -0.53 4.09 11.73
N ARG A 288 0.16 2.95 11.76
CA ARG A 288 -0.39 1.69 12.27
C ARG A 288 0.68 0.72 12.78
N LEU A 289 0.25 -0.33 13.48
CA LEU A 289 0.90 -1.63 13.63
C LEU A 289 0.13 -2.72 12.85
N ASP A 290 0.01 -3.91 13.40
CA ASP A 290 -0.68 -5.03 12.74
C ASP A 290 -2.21 -4.85 12.71
N GLN A 291 -2.80 -4.57 13.85
CA GLN A 291 -4.26 -4.49 14.01
C GLN A 291 -4.79 -3.06 14.26
N LEU A 292 -4.04 -2.24 14.97
CA LEU A 292 -4.44 -0.90 15.36
C LEU A 292 -3.95 0.14 14.36
N VAL A 293 -4.89 0.91 13.81
CA VAL A 293 -4.66 1.97 12.82
C VAL A 293 -5.14 3.30 13.33
N LEU A 294 -4.43 4.38 13.01
CA LEU A 294 -4.83 5.76 13.30
C LEU A 294 -5.79 6.31 12.24
N ASP A 295 -5.71 5.75 11.03
CA ASP A 295 -6.56 6.13 9.93
C ASP A 295 -8.05 5.93 10.23
N GLY A 296 -8.89 6.87 9.80
CA GLY A 296 -10.34 6.85 10.09
C GLY A 296 -10.76 7.26 11.50
N LEU A 297 -9.82 7.60 12.37
CA LEU A 297 -10.10 8.10 13.73
C LEU A 297 -10.03 9.62 13.75
N SER A 298 -11.04 10.24 14.35
CA SER A 298 -11.17 11.71 14.49
C SER A 298 -10.58 12.19 15.81
N ASP A 299 -9.89 13.33 15.80
CA ASP A 299 -9.30 13.94 16.99
C ASP A 299 -8.48 12.91 17.78
N ALA A 300 -7.67 12.16 17.03
CA ALA A 300 -6.88 11.07 17.56
C ALA A 300 -5.40 11.40 17.55
N ASP A 301 -4.67 10.92 18.55
CA ASP A 301 -3.23 10.92 18.55
C ASP A 301 -2.66 9.53 18.89
N ALA A 302 -1.48 9.26 18.37
CA ALA A 302 -0.85 7.97 18.50
C ALA A 302 0.64 8.06 18.77
N LEU A 303 1.12 7.18 19.64
CA LEU A 303 2.54 7.00 19.97
C LEU A 303 2.99 5.59 19.60
N LEU A 304 3.95 5.49 18.69
CA LEU A 304 4.62 4.24 18.32
C LEU A 304 6.00 4.15 18.96
N LEU A 305 6.32 3.03 19.58
CA LEU A 305 7.65 2.69 20.07
C LEU A 305 8.02 1.29 19.58
N GLY A 306 9.27 1.10 19.16
CA GLY A 306 9.73 -0.22 18.74
C GLY A 306 11.22 -0.42 18.94
N ALA A 307 11.58 -1.69 19.11
CA ALA A 307 12.97 -2.12 19.19
C ALA A 307 13.14 -3.48 18.52
N SER A 308 14.23 -3.65 17.77
CA SER A 308 14.58 -4.94 17.19
C SER A 308 16.08 -5.19 17.21
N MET A 309 16.44 -6.48 17.28
CA MET A 309 17.85 -6.89 17.31
C MET A 309 18.03 -8.20 16.55
N ALA A 310 19.15 -8.28 15.82
CA ALA A 310 19.56 -9.48 15.11
C ALA A 310 20.57 -10.30 15.92
N PHE A 311 20.34 -11.60 16.01
CA PHE A 311 21.19 -12.63 16.61
C PHE A 311 21.55 -13.69 15.58
N GLY A 312 22.65 -13.50 14.88
CA GLY A 312 23.03 -14.35 13.77
C GLY A 312 22.00 -14.29 12.64
N LYS A 313 21.28 -15.39 12.41
CA LYS A 313 20.22 -15.49 11.39
C LYS A 313 18.83 -15.13 11.90
N THR A 314 18.67 -14.90 13.19
CA THR A 314 17.39 -14.59 13.82
C THR A 314 17.31 -13.11 14.13
N THR A 315 16.20 -12.48 13.77
CA THR A 315 15.83 -11.13 14.21
C THR A 315 14.62 -11.24 15.13
N VAL A 316 14.66 -10.56 16.25
CA VAL A 316 13.53 -10.42 17.16
C VAL A 316 13.18 -8.94 17.31
N GLY A 317 11.91 -8.63 17.47
CA GLY A 317 11.42 -7.27 17.65
C GLY A 317 10.20 -7.22 18.55
N ILE A 318 10.01 -6.06 19.14
CA ILE A 318 8.82 -5.68 19.88
C ILE A 318 8.40 -4.28 19.41
N ASN A 319 7.11 -4.09 19.18
CA ASN A 319 6.52 -2.80 18.90
C ASN A 319 5.36 -2.56 19.88
N TYR A 320 5.10 -1.32 20.14
CA TYR A 320 3.98 -0.83 20.94
C TYR A 320 3.36 0.37 20.26
N LEU A 321 2.06 0.34 20.06
CA LEU A 321 1.26 1.47 19.59
C LEU A 321 0.21 1.79 20.63
N MET A 322 0.08 3.06 20.96
CA MET A 322 -0.99 3.62 21.75
C MET A 322 -1.73 4.63 20.88
N VAL A 323 -3.05 4.58 20.90
CA VAL A 323 -3.91 5.53 20.18
C VAL A 323 -4.96 6.05 21.17
N ASP A 324 -5.01 7.36 21.32
CA ASP A 324 -5.96 8.09 22.16
C ASP A 324 -7.01 8.75 21.26
N VAL A 325 -8.29 8.46 21.48
CA VAL A 325 -9.43 9.02 20.74
C VAL A 325 -10.50 9.46 21.71
N GLY A 326 -10.54 10.74 22.04
CA GLY A 326 -11.52 11.30 22.95
C GLY A 326 -11.39 10.73 24.38
N THR A 327 -12.20 9.72 24.74
CA THR A 327 -12.14 9.04 26.05
C THR A 327 -11.69 7.58 25.92
N LEU A 328 -11.33 7.14 24.73
CA LEU A 328 -10.92 5.77 24.44
C LEU A 328 -9.41 5.70 24.30
N ASP A 329 -8.79 4.83 25.08
CA ASP A 329 -7.37 4.51 25.01
C ASP A 329 -7.23 3.10 24.42
N MET A 330 -6.64 3.00 23.25
CA MET A 330 -6.38 1.72 22.57
C MET A 330 -4.89 1.44 22.54
N THR A 331 -4.52 0.19 22.71
CA THR A 331 -3.08 -0.19 22.67
C THR A 331 -2.88 -1.47 21.91
N GLU A 332 -1.73 -1.59 21.27
CA GLU A 332 -1.28 -2.82 20.60
C GLU A 332 0.16 -3.12 20.94
N VAL A 333 0.45 -4.38 21.19
CA VAL A 333 1.82 -4.91 21.38
C VAL A 333 2.07 -6.01 20.37
N ASP A 334 3.10 -5.84 19.55
CA ASP A 334 3.56 -6.85 18.61
C ASP A 334 4.89 -7.45 19.04
N LEU A 335 4.97 -8.77 18.97
CA LEU A 335 6.21 -9.54 19.09
C LEU A 335 6.53 -10.19 17.75
N ASN A 336 7.67 -9.85 17.18
CA ASN A 336 8.07 -10.29 15.86
C ASN A 336 9.33 -11.17 15.95
N VAL A 337 9.34 -12.27 15.19
CA VAL A 337 10.53 -13.10 15.00
C VAL A 337 10.71 -13.41 13.51
N ALA A 338 11.93 -13.34 13.02
CA ALA A 338 12.27 -13.76 11.66
C ALA A 338 13.56 -14.59 11.69
N TYR A 339 13.56 -15.72 11.02
CA TYR A 339 14.73 -16.59 10.88
C TYR A 339 15.09 -16.73 9.40
N ALA A 340 16.23 -16.18 9.00
CA ALA A 340 16.75 -16.28 7.63
C ALA A 340 17.46 -17.63 7.44
N MET A 341 16.75 -18.64 6.93
CA MET A 341 17.34 -19.95 6.60
C MET A 341 18.39 -19.84 5.51
N SER A 342 18.07 -19.07 4.45
CA SER A 342 18.94 -18.78 3.33
C SER A 342 18.74 -17.35 2.84
N LYS A 343 19.42 -16.97 1.75
CA LYS A 343 19.21 -15.65 1.09
C LYS A 343 17.77 -15.45 0.59
N ASN A 344 17.10 -16.53 0.20
CA ASN A 344 15.80 -16.48 -0.48
C ASN A 344 14.71 -17.22 0.31
N PHE A 345 14.97 -17.64 1.54
CA PHE A 345 13.99 -18.33 2.35
C PHE A 345 14.10 -17.90 3.81
N SER A 346 12.99 -17.48 4.38
CA SER A 346 12.85 -17.10 5.79
C SER A 346 11.59 -17.73 6.39
N ILE A 347 11.60 -17.87 7.69
CA ILE A 347 10.43 -18.21 8.50
C ILE A 347 10.17 -16.99 9.37
N THR A 348 8.92 -16.55 9.43
CA THR A 348 8.48 -15.40 10.22
C THR A 348 7.43 -15.83 11.23
N GLY A 349 7.33 -15.09 12.31
CA GLY A 349 6.27 -15.21 13.30
C GLY A 349 5.94 -13.84 13.85
N LEU A 350 4.65 -13.58 14.01
CA LEU A 350 4.06 -12.40 14.63
C LEU A 350 3.09 -12.87 15.71
N TYR A 351 3.13 -12.24 16.85
CA TYR A 351 2.08 -12.24 17.84
C TYR A 351 1.69 -10.81 18.12
N SER A 352 0.42 -10.49 17.95
CA SER A 352 -0.16 -9.18 18.18
C SER A 352 -1.26 -9.29 19.25
N ASP A 353 -1.29 -8.37 20.17
CA ASP A 353 -2.28 -8.26 21.24
C ASP A 353 -2.76 -6.83 21.33
N THR A 354 -4.06 -6.65 21.08
CA THR A 354 -4.69 -5.34 21.01
C THR A 354 -5.74 -5.23 22.12
N ASN A 355 -5.63 -4.18 22.92
CA ASN A 355 -6.64 -3.80 23.90
C ASN A 355 -7.45 -2.63 23.35
N ASN A 356 -8.73 -2.88 23.10
CA ASN A 356 -9.72 -1.88 22.77
C ASN A 356 -10.70 -1.81 23.94
N ASP A 357 -11.27 -0.65 24.24
CA ASP A 357 -12.27 -0.47 25.32
C ASP A 357 -13.49 -1.40 25.20
N GLY A 358 -13.62 -2.12 24.09
CA GLY A 358 -14.66 -3.13 23.83
C GLY A 358 -14.22 -4.58 23.99
N GLY A 359 -12.97 -4.88 24.23
CA GLY A 359 -12.41 -6.23 24.37
C GLY A 359 -10.96 -6.35 23.89
N ASP A 360 -10.34 -7.45 24.28
CA ASP A 360 -8.98 -7.78 23.88
C ASP A 360 -9.00 -8.66 22.62
N ASP A 361 -8.27 -8.27 21.61
CA ASP A 361 -8.08 -9.03 20.37
C ASP A 361 -6.64 -9.57 20.33
N SER A 362 -6.48 -10.79 19.85
CA SER A 362 -5.14 -11.35 19.67
C SER A 362 -5.01 -12.06 18.33
N ARG A 363 -3.83 -11.93 17.71
CA ARG A 363 -3.48 -12.54 16.44
C ARG A 363 -2.12 -13.21 16.54
N MET A 364 -1.98 -14.34 15.88
CA MET A 364 -0.70 -15.00 15.69
C MET A 364 -0.57 -15.42 14.23
N GLU A 365 0.55 -15.09 13.66
CA GLU A 365 0.90 -15.49 12.30
C GLU A 365 2.22 -16.25 12.27
N ILE A 366 2.31 -17.23 11.39
CA ILE A 366 3.54 -17.96 11.05
C ILE A 366 3.60 -18.07 9.54
N GLY A 367 4.64 -17.57 8.92
CA GLY A 367 4.85 -17.57 7.48
C GLY A 367 6.24 -18.02 7.05
#